data_72a68286eca9b0e0205a4e90d0cdd2e2
#
_entry.id   72a68286eca9b0e0205a4e90d0cdd2e2
#
_cell.length_a   1.000
_cell.length_b   1.000
_cell.length_c   1.000
_cell.angle_alpha   90.00
_cell.angle_beta   90.00
_cell.angle_gamma   90.00
#
_symmetry.space_group_name_H-M   'P 1'
#
loop_
_entity.id
_entity.type
_entity.pdbx_description
1 polymer ?
#
loop_
_entity_poly.entity_id
_entity_poly.type
_entity_poly.pdbx_seq_one_letter_code
_entity_poly.pdbx_strand_id
1 'polypeptide(L)'
;MQTFQDLALEPTLAASLSAGGFTTLTPIQSQAIPLALNGNDILGLAQTGTGKTLAFGVPIIQAALLRPGKPTPKTTKALILAPTRELVNQIASALAALTKQMKLRVTTVVGGASLGKQLNILSKGTDILVATPGRLIDLLERGGIDLSTTNHLVLDEADQMLDIGFIHALRKIVPYLSETRQTMLFSATMSKQMEGLSRTYLSDPQRVEVSPPGITADLVKQSVQFIDKAKKPFMVREILDQHKGIPTLIFSRTKHGAEKLKTALVADGFKATSVHGNKSQGQRDRAIKTFRSGEMDILVATDVAARGIDIPGVGLVINYELPNVAESYVHRIGRTARAGRSGKAISLCAADERKHLKDIEKLIKMPIETIGEVPPVSAEESKNTSRRGNGSKKKRFHPRDKMKNAPKPANGHRHRRGKGKAHSNKTAA
;
A
#
# COMPACT_ATOMS: atom_id res chain seq x y z
N MET A 1 17.46 26.61 -5.91
CA MET A 1 16.35 25.64 -5.79
C MET A 1 15.40 25.91 -6.93
N GLN A 2 14.98 24.88 -7.65
CA GLN A 2 13.98 25.03 -8.72
C GLN A 2 12.61 25.35 -8.11
N THR A 3 11.85 26.19 -8.77
CA THR A 3 10.50 26.61 -8.38
C THR A 3 9.48 26.12 -9.39
N PHE A 4 8.19 26.12 -9.00
CA PHE A 4 7.12 25.80 -9.96
C PHE A 4 6.98 26.84 -11.06
N GLN A 5 7.51 28.07 -10.85
CA GLN A 5 7.51 29.14 -11.86
C GLN A 5 8.53 28.87 -12.99
N ASP A 6 9.57 28.05 -12.72
CA ASP A 6 10.56 27.67 -13.73
C ASP A 6 10.02 26.61 -14.71
N LEU A 7 8.83 26.06 -14.42
CA LEU A 7 8.14 25.10 -15.28
C LEU A 7 7.20 25.83 -16.23
N ALA A 8 7.23 25.46 -17.51
CA ALA A 8 6.32 26.00 -18.52
C ALA A 8 4.87 25.47 -18.33
N LEU A 9 4.21 25.91 -17.26
CA LEU A 9 2.85 25.48 -16.92
C LEU A 9 1.79 26.44 -17.45
N GLU A 10 0.60 25.91 -17.73
CA GLU A 10 -0.58 26.72 -18.01
C GLU A 10 -0.82 27.75 -16.90
N PRO A 11 -1.11 29.03 -17.24
CA PRO A 11 -1.21 30.11 -16.26
C PRO A 11 -2.20 29.82 -15.10
N THR A 12 -3.30 29.14 -15.38
CA THR A 12 -4.29 28.77 -14.37
C THR A 12 -3.76 27.74 -13.38
N LEU A 13 -2.91 26.80 -13.83
CA LEU A 13 -2.26 25.81 -12.98
C LEU A 13 -1.17 26.47 -12.13
N ALA A 14 -0.33 27.31 -12.73
CA ALA A 14 0.70 28.05 -12.02
C ALA A 14 0.11 28.94 -10.91
N ALA A 15 -0.98 29.65 -11.21
CA ALA A 15 -1.70 30.47 -10.24
C ALA A 15 -2.28 29.63 -9.09
N SER A 16 -2.85 28.46 -9.39
CA SER A 16 -3.40 27.55 -8.36
C SER A 16 -2.32 26.97 -7.46
N LEU A 17 -1.16 26.63 -7.99
CA LEU A 17 -0.01 26.17 -7.20
C LEU A 17 0.48 27.27 -6.25
N SER A 18 0.64 28.49 -6.77
CA SER A 18 1.03 29.66 -5.97
C SER A 18 0.02 29.96 -4.85
N ALA A 19 -1.27 29.97 -5.17
CA ALA A 19 -2.36 30.17 -4.20
C ALA A 19 -2.40 29.07 -3.13
N GLY A 20 -1.99 27.85 -3.47
CA GLY A 20 -1.83 26.72 -2.55
C GLY A 20 -0.56 26.76 -1.71
N GLY A 21 0.28 27.80 -1.85
CA GLY A 21 1.55 27.95 -1.13
C GLY A 21 2.68 27.06 -1.66
N PHE A 22 2.50 26.46 -2.84
CA PHE A 22 3.54 25.65 -3.48
C PHE A 22 4.48 26.55 -4.30
N THR A 23 5.64 26.84 -3.77
CA THR A 23 6.64 27.70 -4.41
C THR A 23 7.85 26.91 -4.89
N THR A 24 8.42 26.10 -4.02
CA THR A 24 9.67 25.35 -4.27
C THR A 24 9.38 23.90 -4.56
N LEU A 25 10.06 23.34 -5.54
CA LEU A 25 9.96 21.92 -5.88
C LEU A 25 10.70 21.06 -4.85
N THR A 26 10.05 19.98 -4.42
CA THR A 26 10.76 18.94 -3.68
C THR A 26 11.68 18.14 -4.61
N PRO A 27 12.66 17.38 -4.08
CA PRO A 27 13.58 16.61 -4.93
C PRO A 27 12.90 15.66 -5.92
N ILE A 28 11.80 14.98 -5.53
CA ILE A 28 11.05 14.12 -6.47
C ILE A 28 10.33 14.94 -7.53
N GLN A 29 9.81 16.10 -7.18
CA GLN A 29 9.11 16.99 -8.11
C GLN A 29 10.06 17.61 -9.12
N SER A 30 11.23 18.10 -8.68
CA SER A 30 12.22 18.71 -9.56
C SER A 30 12.79 17.76 -10.61
N GLN A 31 12.85 16.48 -10.31
CA GLN A 31 13.32 15.45 -11.25
C GLN A 31 12.19 14.87 -12.11
N ALA A 32 11.04 14.54 -11.50
CA ALA A 32 9.97 13.82 -12.20
C ALA A 32 9.10 14.73 -13.07
N ILE A 33 8.76 15.95 -12.62
CA ILE A 33 7.82 16.81 -13.36
C ILE A 33 8.34 17.18 -14.76
N PRO A 34 9.59 17.66 -14.96
CA PRO A 34 10.07 17.98 -16.29
C PRO A 34 10.05 16.79 -17.25
N LEU A 35 10.46 15.61 -16.77
CA LEU A 35 10.43 14.38 -17.55
C LEU A 35 9.02 13.97 -17.94
N ALA A 36 8.07 14.06 -16.99
CA ALA A 36 6.67 13.73 -17.24
C ALA A 36 6.00 14.73 -18.18
N LEU A 37 6.31 16.02 -18.10
CA LEU A 37 5.83 17.04 -19.05
C LEU A 37 6.32 16.80 -20.48
N ASN A 38 7.50 16.18 -20.64
CA ASN A 38 8.04 15.76 -21.92
C ASN A 38 7.46 14.44 -22.45
N GLY A 39 6.47 13.84 -21.74
CA GLY A 39 5.78 12.63 -22.17
C GLY A 39 6.47 11.32 -21.80
N ASN A 40 7.58 11.34 -21.05
CA ASN A 40 8.27 10.12 -20.65
C ASN A 40 7.50 9.34 -19.58
N ASP A 41 7.57 8.01 -19.64
CA ASP A 41 7.18 7.15 -18.52
C ASP A 41 8.14 7.35 -17.35
N ILE A 42 7.62 7.29 -16.13
CA ILE A 42 8.41 7.55 -14.90
C ILE A 42 8.38 6.34 -13.98
N LEU A 43 9.55 5.90 -13.55
CA LEU A 43 9.73 5.02 -12.40
C LEU A 43 10.29 5.85 -11.23
N GLY A 44 9.41 6.31 -10.35
CA GLY A 44 9.75 7.15 -9.21
C GLY A 44 9.96 6.33 -7.93
N LEU A 45 11.19 6.31 -7.41
CA LEU A 45 11.50 5.69 -6.13
C LEU A 45 11.59 6.77 -5.05
N ALA A 46 10.53 6.89 -4.25
CA ALA A 46 10.41 7.92 -3.23
C ALA A 46 9.44 7.52 -2.11
N GLN A 47 9.78 7.89 -0.89
CA GLN A 47 8.96 7.59 0.29
C GLN A 47 7.67 8.41 0.34
N THR A 48 6.73 8.01 1.22
CA THR A 48 5.51 8.78 1.49
C THR A 48 5.89 10.13 2.14
N GLY A 49 5.24 11.22 1.71
CA GLY A 49 5.49 12.56 2.25
C GLY A 49 6.57 13.36 1.50
N THR A 50 7.18 12.82 0.45
CA THR A 50 8.17 13.52 -0.39
C THR A 50 7.56 14.45 -1.44
N GLY A 51 6.22 14.50 -1.55
CA GLY A 51 5.52 15.35 -2.53
C GLY A 51 5.14 14.65 -3.83
N LYS A 52 5.10 13.30 -3.87
CA LYS A 52 4.73 12.51 -5.07
C LYS A 52 3.41 12.93 -5.71
N THR A 53 2.41 13.29 -4.89
CA THR A 53 1.09 13.68 -5.42
C THR A 53 1.17 14.84 -6.40
N LEU A 54 2.00 15.85 -6.14
CA LEU A 54 2.24 16.94 -7.09
C LEU A 54 3.16 16.49 -8.23
N ALA A 55 4.11 15.59 -7.98
CA ALA A 55 5.02 15.10 -9.01
C ALA A 55 4.27 14.44 -10.19
N PHE A 56 3.17 13.71 -9.93
CA PHE A 56 2.32 13.18 -10.99
C PHE A 56 1.09 14.05 -11.28
N GLY A 57 0.56 14.76 -10.30
CA GLY A 57 -0.66 15.56 -10.44
C GLY A 57 -0.49 16.76 -11.36
N VAL A 58 0.66 17.46 -11.26
CA VAL A 58 0.96 18.62 -12.11
C VAL A 58 1.00 18.25 -13.59
N PRO A 59 1.77 17.23 -14.05
CA PRO A 59 1.76 16.81 -15.44
C PRO A 59 0.39 16.37 -15.94
N ILE A 60 -0.40 15.64 -15.14
CA ILE A 60 -1.75 15.20 -15.51
C ILE A 60 -2.69 16.39 -15.69
N ILE A 61 -2.68 17.35 -14.76
CA ILE A 61 -3.53 18.54 -14.84
C ILE A 61 -3.11 19.37 -16.05
N GLN A 62 -1.82 19.58 -16.29
CA GLN A 62 -1.28 20.26 -17.45
C GLN A 62 -1.78 19.63 -18.75
N ALA A 63 -1.65 18.31 -18.88
CA ALA A 63 -2.12 17.58 -20.06
C ALA A 63 -3.65 17.68 -20.26
N ALA A 64 -4.42 17.69 -19.16
CA ALA A 64 -5.87 17.85 -19.23
C ALA A 64 -6.29 19.26 -19.67
N LEU A 65 -5.52 20.30 -19.31
CA LEU A 65 -5.75 21.69 -19.72
C LEU A 65 -5.38 21.91 -21.20
N LEU A 66 -4.31 21.30 -21.67
CA LEU A 66 -3.88 21.37 -23.08
C LEU A 66 -4.85 20.63 -24.04
N ARG A 67 -5.69 19.74 -23.52
CA ARG A 67 -6.73 19.02 -24.27
C ARG A 67 -8.12 19.33 -23.71
N PRO A 68 -8.62 20.57 -23.91
CA PRO A 68 -9.91 20.99 -23.37
C PRO A 68 -11.04 20.19 -24.00
N GLY A 69 -12.13 20.02 -23.25
CA GLY A 69 -13.32 19.30 -23.70
C GLY A 69 -13.92 18.50 -22.56
N LYS A 70 -15.24 18.28 -22.65
CA LYS A 70 -15.95 17.43 -21.67
C LYS A 70 -15.48 15.97 -21.84
N PRO A 71 -15.25 15.24 -20.76
CA PRO A 71 -14.98 13.82 -20.82
C PRO A 71 -16.15 13.08 -21.50
N THR A 72 -15.84 12.09 -22.33
CA THR A 72 -16.83 11.19 -22.92
C THR A 72 -17.52 10.39 -21.79
N PRO A 73 -18.84 10.13 -21.89
CA PRO A 73 -19.53 9.28 -20.95
C PRO A 73 -18.80 7.96 -20.68
N LYS A 74 -18.75 7.57 -19.41
CA LYS A 74 -18.07 6.36 -18.93
C LYS A 74 -16.57 6.28 -19.24
N THR A 75 -15.87 7.37 -19.56
CA THR A 75 -14.42 7.37 -19.79
C THR A 75 -13.69 8.26 -18.80
N THR A 76 -12.37 8.14 -18.75
CA THR A 76 -11.46 9.03 -18.03
C THR A 76 -10.23 9.35 -18.87
N LYS A 77 -9.73 10.59 -18.80
CA LYS A 77 -8.49 10.99 -19.47
C LYS A 77 -7.26 10.51 -18.70
N ALA A 78 -7.34 10.49 -17.37
CA ALA A 78 -6.27 10.03 -16.49
C ALA A 78 -6.81 9.11 -15.40
N LEU A 79 -6.07 8.03 -15.11
CA LEU A 79 -6.33 7.06 -14.07
C LEU A 79 -5.20 7.06 -13.05
N ILE A 80 -5.53 7.20 -11.77
CA ILE A 80 -4.59 7.07 -10.66
C ILE A 80 -5.03 5.90 -9.79
N LEU A 81 -4.18 4.90 -9.66
CA LEU A 81 -4.39 3.74 -8.80
C LEU A 81 -3.65 3.92 -7.48
N ALA A 82 -4.33 3.66 -6.38
CA ALA A 82 -3.75 3.70 -5.03
C ALA A 82 -4.26 2.53 -4.18
N PRO A 83 -3.43 2.01 -3.22
CA PRO A 83 -3.74 0.79 -2.47
C PRO A 83 -4.93 0.90 -1.53
N THR A 84 -5.21 2.10 -0.99
CA THR A 84 -6.21 2.30 0.06
C THR A 84 -7.20 3.40 -0.29
N ARG A 85 -8.39 3.33 0.31
CA ARG A 85 -9.44 4.34 0.14
C ARG A 85 -9.00 5.70 0.67
N GLU A 86 -8.27 5.68 1.76
CA GLU A 86 -7.75 6.86 2.44
C GLU A 86 -6.78 7.61 1.53
N LEU A 87 -5.86 6.89 0.87
CA LEU A 87 -4.92 7.49 -0.08
C LEU A 87 -5.65 7.99 -1.34
N VAL A 88 -6.62 7.23 -1.86
CA VAL A 88 -7.49 7.69 -2.97
C VAL A 88 -8.17 9.01 -2.62
N ASN A 89 -8.78 9.12 -1.44
CA ASN A 89 -9.45 10.35 -1.00
C ASN A 89 -8.46 11.49 -0.79
N GLN A 90 -7.28 11.21 -0.27
CA GLN A 90 -6.21 12.20 -0.06
C GLN A 90 -5.70 12.75 -1.39
N ILE A 91 -5.37 11.87 -2.35
CA ILE A 91 -4.95 12.27 -3.70
C ILE A 91 -6.05 13.09 -4.38
N ALA A 92 -7.29 12.59 -4.36
CA ALA A 92 -8.42 13.29 -4.97
C ALA A 92 -8.67 14.66 -4.35
N SER A 93 -8.57 14.80 -3.03
CA SER A 93 -8.73 16.08 -2.34
C SER A 93 -7.63 17.08 -2.71
N ALA A 94 -6.37 16.62 -2.81
CA ALA A 94 -5.25 17.45 -3.22
C ALA A 94 -5.41 17.95 -4.67
N LEU A 95 -5.78 17.04 -5.59
CA LEU A 95 -6.01 17.41 -7.00
C LEU A 95 -7.24 18.30 -7.16
N ALA A 96 -8.34 18.03 -6.44
CA ALA A 96 -9.53 18.85 -6.47
C ALA A 96 -9.28 20.29 -5.97
N ALA A 97 -8.42 20.45 -4.95
CA ALA A 97 -8.01 21.76 -4.48
C ALA A 97 -7.27 22.57 -5.57
N LEU A 98 -6.34 21.90 -6.29
CA LEU A 98 -5.62 22.54 -7.40
C LEU A 98 -6.52 22.86 -8.59
N THR A 99 -7.47 21.95 -8.91
CA THR A 99 -8.32 22.08 -10.11
C THR A 99 -9.59 22.89 -9.87
N LYS A 100 -9.79 23.46 -8.68
CA LYS A 100 -11.02 24.15 -8.29
C LYS A 100 -11.46 25.24 -9.27
N GLN A 101 -10.51 25.96 -9.86
CA GLN A 101 -10.78 27.04 -10.84
C GLN A 101 -10.74 26.56 -12.30
N MET A 102 -10.40 25.30 -12.56
CA MET A 102 -10.10 24.73 -13.87
C MET A 102 -11.24 23.81 -14.26
N LYS A 103 -12.39 23.97 -14.37
CA LYS A 103 -13.50 23.11 -14.85
C LYS A 103 -13.17 21.60 -15.08
N LEU A 104 -12.13 21.08 -14.40
CA LEU A 104 -11.73 19.69 -14.43
C LEU A 104 -12.45 18.88 -13.37
N ARG A 105 -12.91 17.70 -13.74
CA ARG A 105 -13.65 16.80 -12.84
C ARG A 105 -12.72 15.74 -12.29
N VAL A 106 -12.52 15.73 -10.97
CA VAL A 106 -11.81 14.68 -10.23
C VAL A 106 -12.85 13.77 -9.56
N THR A 107 -12.78 12.47 -9.82
CA THR A 107 -13.74 11.48 -9.31
C THR A 107 -13.01 10.36 -8.57
N THR A 108 -13.61 9.85 -7.50
CA THR A 108 -13.07 8.72 -6.73
C THR A 108 -13.89 7.46 -6.90
N VAL A 109 -13.20 6.32 -6.97
CA VAL A 109 -13.80 4.98 -7.05
C VAL A 109 -13.15 4.07 -6.02
N VAL A 110 -13.93 3.72 -4.96
CA VAL A 110 -13.43 2.94 -3.84
C VAL A 110 -14.41 1.86 -3.41
N GLY A 111 -13.91 0.73 -2.94
CA GLY A 111 -14.74 -0.32 -2.36
C GLY A 111 -15.49 0.16 -1.11
N GLY A 112 -16.64 -0.47 -0.75
CA GLY A 112 -17.43 -0.13 0.44
C GLY A 112 -18.23 1.16 0.36
N ALA A 113 -18.11 1.93 -0.73
CA ALA A 113 -19.05 2.99 -1.09
C ALA A 113 -20.13 2.44 -2.02
N SER A 114 -21.28 3.14 -2.12
CA SER A 114 -22.40 2.73 -2.96
C SER A 114 -21.98 2.59 -4.43
N LEU A 115 -22.13 1.39 -4.99
CA LEU A 115 -21.80 1.09 -6.38
C LEU A 115 -22.68 1.93 -7.34
N GLY A 116 -23.98 2.01 -7.09
CA GLY A 116 -24.91 2.77 -7.94
C GLY A 116 -24.58 4.26 -8.01
N LYS A 117 -24.16 4.86 -6.89
CA LYS A 117 -23.71 6.27 -6.89
C LYS A 117 -22.46 6.46 -7.74
N GLN A 118 -21.48 5.52 -7.67
CA GLN A 118 -20.26 5.58 -8.46
C GLN A 118 -20.55 5.40 -9.96
N LEU A 119 -21.40 4.45 -10.34
CA LEU A 119 -21.86 4.26 -11.71
C LEU A 119 -22.54 5.52 -12.27
N ASN A 120 -23.43 6.16 -11.49
CA ASN A 120 -24.10 7.38 -11.90
C ASN A 120 -23.14 8.56 -12.10
N ILE A 121 -22.09 8.68 -11.27
CA ILE A 121 -21.07 9.70 -11.46
C ILE A 121 -20.27 9.44 -12.73
N LEU A 122 -19.84 8.19 -12.94
CA LEU A 122 -19.02 7.78 -14.09
C LEU A 122 -19.81 7.83 -15.41
N SER A 123 -21.13 7.69 -15.38
CA SER A 123 -21.96 7.80 -16.60
C SER A 123 -21.78 9.14 -17.34
N LYS A 124 -21.30 10.18 -16.64
CA LYS A 124 -21.03 11.51 -17.20
C LYS A 124 -19.57 11.69 -17.65
N GLY A 125 -18.72 10.68 -17.49
CA GLY A 125 -17.27 10.74 -17.67
C GLY A 125 -16.56 11.61 -16.63
N THR A 126 -15.23 11.50 -16.55
CA THR A 126 -14.40 12.29 -15.63
C THR A 126 -13.05 12.62 -16.28
N ASP A 127 -12.40 13.72 -15.89
CA ASP A 127 -11.07 14.06 -16.40
C ASP A 127 -10.00 13.23 -15.67
N ILE A 128 -10.11 13.13 -14.36
CA ILE A 128 -9.17 12.39 -13.51
C ILE A 128 -9.96 11.43 -12.63
N LEU A 129 -9.66 10.15 -12.74
CA LEU A 129 -10.21 9.10 -11.91
C LEU A 129 -9.15 8.61 -10.91
N VAL A 130 -9.46 8.68 -9.61
CA VAL A 130 -8.61 8.10 -8.56
C VAL A 130 -9.31 6.87 -7.99
N ALA A 131 -8.66 5.70 -8.03
CA ALA A 131 -9.34 4.44 -7.74
C ALA A 131 -8.51 3.47 -6.91
N THR A 132 -9.20 2.61 -6.15
CA THR A 132 -8.61 1.37 -5.63
C THR A 132 -8.77 0.24 -6.65
N PRO A 133 -7.75 -0.63 -6.87
CA PRO A 133 -7.78 -1.63 -7.93
C PRO A 133 -9.00 -2.55 -7.90
N GLY A 134 -9.39 -3.05 -6.72
CA GLY A 134 -10.50 -4.00 -6.61
C GLY A 134 -11.87 -3.44 -7.05
N ARG A 135 -12.19 -2.18 -6.70
CA ARG A 135 -13.44 -1.55 -7.13
C ARG A 135 -13.40 -1.15 -8.61
N LEU A 136 -12.23 -0.77 -9.10
CA LEU A 136 -12.09 -0.46 -10.53
C LEU A 136 -12.41 -1.68 -11.38
N ILE A 137 -11.90 -2.87 -11.03
CA ILE A 137 -12.23 -4.12 -11.74
C ILE A 137 -13.72 -4.41 -11.71
N ASP A 138 -14.37 -4.32 -10.55
CA ASP A 138 -15.83 -4.52 -10.42
C ASP A 138 -16.62 -3.59 -11.37
N LEU A 139 -16.15 -2.36 -11.57
CA LEU A 139 -16.75 -1.42 -12.51
C LEU A 139 -16.42 -1.74 -13.98
N LEU A 140 -15.20 -2.18 -14.28
CA LEU A 140 -14.80 -2.60 -15.63
C LEU A 140 -15.60 -3.82 -16.08
N GLU A 141 -15.69 -4.86 -15.24
CA GLU A 141 -16.45 -6.08 -15.51
C GLU A 141 -17.96 -5.82 -15.72
N ARG A 142 -18.49 -4.72 -15.14
CA ARG A 142 -19.90 -4.29 -15.33
C ARG A 142 -20.11 -3.31 -16.46
N GLY A 143 -19.07 -2.97 -17.24
CA GLY A 143 -19.17 -1.93 -18.28
C GLY A 143 -19.51 -0.54 -17.74
N GLY A 144 -19.18 -0.27 -16.47
CA GLY A 144 -19.41 1.01 -15.81
C GLY A 144 -18.38 2.08 -16.16
N ILE A 145 -17.22 1.67 -16.70
CA ILE A 145 -16.17 2.55 -17.18
C ILE A 145 -15.41 1.87 -18.32
N ASP A 146 -14.92 2.68 -19.26
CA ASP A 146 -14.03 2.33 -20.35
C ASP A 146 -12.71 3.08 -20.19
N LEU A 147 -11.58 2.36 -20.20
CA LEU A 147 -10.23 2.90 -20.06
C LEU A 147 -9.46 2.94 -21.37
N SER A 148 -10.06 2.54 -22.50
CA SER A 148 -9.40 2.49 -23.81
C SER A 148 -8.88 3.84 -24.30
N THR A 149 -9.45 4.93 -23.81
CA THR A 149 -9.06 6.31 -24.14
C THR A 149 -8.24 7.01 -23.03
N THR A 150 -7.82 6.25 -22.00
CA THR A 150 -7.04 6.80 -20.90
C THR A 150 -5.60 7.06 -21.35
N ASN A 151 -5.19 8.32 -21.37
CA ASN A 151 -3.87 8.73 -21.87
C ASN A 151 -2.79 8.80 -20.79
N HIS A 152 -3.19 8.84 -19.51
CA HIS A 152 -2.27 8.93 -18.38
C HIS A 152 -2.66 7.90 -17.31
N LEU A 153 -1.68 7.15 -16.87
CA LEU A 153 -1.83 6.17 -15.80
C LEU A 153 -0.82 6.46 -14.69
N VAL A 154 -1.28 6.45 -13.45
CA VAL A 154 -0.40 6.48 -12.27
C VAL A 154 -0.66 5.28 -11.40
N LEU A 155 0.41 4.64 -10.94
CA LEU A 155 0.38 3.68 -9.84
C LEU A 155 1.12 4.32 -8.66
N ASP A 156 0.40 4.77 -7.63
CA ASP A 156 1.02 5.33 -6.42
C ASP A 156 1.05 4.31 -5.29
N GLU A 157 2.17 4.27 -4.55
CA GLU A 157 2.46 3.27 -3.53
C GLU A 157 2.31 1.83 -4.08
N ALA A 158 2.94 1.56 -5.24
CA ALA A 158 2.80 0.30 -5.97
C ALA A 158 3.31 -0.91 -5.17
N ASP A 159 4.36 -0.76 -4.36
CA ASP A 159 4.84 -1.77 -3.42
C ASP A 159 3.75 -2.15 -2.40
N GLN A 160 3.03 -1.19 -1.86
CA GLN A 160 1.92 -1.47 -0.95
C GLN A 160 0.76 -2.17 -1.64
N MET A 161 0.50 -1.88 -2.93
CA MET A 161 -0.50 -2.63 -3.70
C MET A 161 -0.11 -4.11 -3.81
N LEU A 162 1.18 -4.42 -3.99
CA LEU A 162 1.67 -5.80 -3.99
C LEU A 162 1.54 -6.47 -2.62
N ASP A 163 1.91 -5.78 -1.54
CA ASP A 163 1.82 -6.28 -0.17
C ASP A 163 0.38 -6.62 0.25
N ILE A 164 -0.60 -5.85 -0.21
CA ILE A 164 -2.03 -6.10 0.04
C ILE A 164 -2.57 -7.26 -0.82
N GLY A 165 -1.81 -7.67 -1.84
CA GLY A 165 -2.17 -8.76 -2.74
C GLY A 165 -2.93 -8.32 -4.00
N PHE A 166 -2.89 -7.04 -4.36
CA PHE A 166 -3.55 -6.52 -5.57
C PHE A 166 -2.84 -6.88 -6.88
N ILE A 167 -1.78 -7.70 -6.86
CA ILE A 167 -1.07 -8.11 -8.08
C ILE A 167 -2.01 -8.72 -9.13
N HIS A 168 -2.96 -9.55 -8.71
CA HIS A 168 -3.93 -10.15 -9.63
C HIS A 168 -4.91 -9.10 -10.18
N ALA A 169 -5.31 -8.17 -9.34
CA ALA A 169 -6.18 -7.06 -9.72
C ALA A 169 -5.48 -6.15 -10.74
N LEU A 170 -4.24 -5.78 -10.48
CA LEU A 170 -3.44 -4.96 -11.40
C LEU A 170 -3.30 -5.66 -12.76
N ARG A 171 -2.94 -6.95 -12.80
CA ARG A 171 -2.85 -7.70 -14.05
C ARG A 171 -4.15 -7.75 -14.85
N LYS A 172 -5.30 -7.81 -14.16
CA LYS A 172 -6.62 -7.78 -14.83
C LYS A 172 -6.97 -6.42 -15.42
N ILE A 173 -6.40 -5.32 -14.92
CA ILE A 173 -6.67 -3.97 -15.43
C ILE A 173 -5.92 -3.72 -16.75
N VAL A 174 -4.73 -4.30 -16.93
CA VAL A 174 -3.85 -4.05 -18.10
C VAL A 174 -4.58 -4.15 -19.44
N PRO A 175 -5.39 -5.20 -19.74
CA PRO A 175 -6.06 -5.35 -21.03
C PRO A 175 -7.10 -4.27 -21.36
N TYR A 176 -7.55 -3.50 -20.38
CA TYR A 176 -8.51 -2.41 -20.57
C TYR A 176 -7.85 -1.06 -20.85
N LEU A 177 -6.53 -0.97 -20.66
CA LEU A 177 -5.80 0.30 -20.80
C LEU A 177 -5.43 0.57 -22.27
N SER A 178 -5.38 1.85 -22.64
CA SER A 178 -4.82 2.27 -23.93
C SER A 178 -3.36 1.83 -24.06
N GLU A 179 -2.96 1.36 -25.25
CA GLU A 179 -1.55 1.05 -25.54
C GLU A 179 -0.71 2.33 -25.61
N THR A 180 -1.29 3.40 -26.15
CA THR A 180 -0.65 4.72 -26.26
C THR A 180 -0.97 5.60 -25.06
N ARG A 181 -0.32 5.31 -23.93
CA ARG A 181 -0.47 6.10 -22.71
C ARG A 181 0.89 6.43 -22.12
N GLN A 182 0.95 7.50 -21.35
CA GLN A 182 2.05 7.76 -20.44
C GLN A 182 1.76 7.10 -19.10
N THR A 183 2.74 6.39 -18.55
CA THR A 183 2.60 5.73 -17.25
C THR A 183 3.64 6.24 -16.25
N MET A 184 3.19 6.59 -15.04
CA MET A 184 4.05 6.98 -13.93
C MET A 184 3.84 6.00 -12.78
N LEU A 185 4.88 5.32 -12.34
CA LEU A 185 4.85 4.37 -11.25
C LEU A 185 5.70 4.87 -10.10
N PHE A 186 5.08 5.04 -8.93
CA PHE A 186 5.75 5.47 -7.71
C PHE A 186 5.73 4.37 -6.66
N SER A 187 6.89 4.13 -6.05
CA SER A 187 7.11 3.12 -5.02
C SER A 187 8.15 3.61 -4.00
N ALA A 188 8.08 3.14 -2.77
CA ALA A 188 9.14 3.37 -1.79
C ALA A 188 10.25 2.32 -1.89
N THR A 189 9.94 1.13 -2.43
CA THR A 189 10.86 0.00 -2.52
C THR A 189 10.87 -0.63 -3.92
N MET A 190 11.98 -1.31 -4.27
CA MET A 190 12.14 -2.00 -5.56
C MET A 190 12.46 -3.48 -5.34
N SER A 191 11.45 -4.27 -5.04
CA SER A 191 11.56 -5.72 -4.94
C SER A 191 11.52 -6.39 -6.33
N LYS A 192 11.90 -7.67 -6.43
CA LYS A 192 11.78 -8.44 -7.69
C LYS A 192 10.36 -8.46 -8.25
N GLN A 193 9.35 -8.47 -7.37
CA GLN A 193 7.95 -8.39 -7.81
C GLN A 193 7.60 -7.01 -8.38
N MET A 194 8.16 -5.94 -7.78
CA MET A 194 8.04 -4.58 -8.30
C MET A 194 8.70 -4.41 -9.65
N GLU A 195 9.88 -5.01 -9.87
CA GLU A 195 10.53 -5.04 -11.20
C GLU A 195 9.64 -5.70 -12.25
N GLY A 196 9.02 -6.84 -11.90
CA GLY A 196 8.06 -7.51 -12.78
C GLY A 196 6.83 -6.65 -13.10
N LEU A 197 6.31 -5.93 -12.09
CA LEU A 197 5.18 -5.02 -12.29
C LEU A 197 5.58 -3.81 -13.16
N SER A 198 6.73 -3.20 -12.90
CA SER A 198 7.20 -2.05 -13.67
C SER A 198 7.35 -2.38 -15.15
N ARG A 199 7.92 -3.53 -15.51
CA ARG A 199 8.03 -4.00 -16.90
C ARG A 199 6.67 -4.24 -17.58
N THR A 200 5.61 -4.52 -16.80
CA THR A 200 4.27 -4.73 -17.35
C THR A 200 3.57 -3.41 -17.69
N TYR A 201 3.88 -2.35 -16.95
CA TYR A 201 3.16 -1.09 -17.04
C TYR A 201 3.90 0.04 -17.71
N LEU A 202 5.24 0.02 -17.68
CA LEU A 202 6.11 1.09 -18.17
C LEU A 202 6.79 0.68 -19.48
N SER A 203 6.97 1.66 -20.35
CA SER A 203 7.72 1.55 -21.61
C SER A 203 8.89 2.53 -21.56
N ASP A 204 10.13 2.02 -21.58
CA ASP A 204 11.36 2.81 -21.51
C ASP A 204 11.34 3.94 -20.45
N PRO A 205 11.09 3.63 -19.16
CA PRO A 205 10.86 4.64 -18.16
C PRO A 205 12.12 5.39 -17.75
N GLN A 206 12.00 6.68 -17.50
CA GLN A 206 13.00 7.46 -16.81
C GLN A 206 12.95 7.12 -15.30
N ARG A 207 14.06 6.60 -14.78
CA ARG A 207 14.18 6.29 -13.35
C ARG A 207 14.56 7.54 -12.57
N VAL A 208 13.70 7.91 -11.63
CA VAL A 208 13.92 8.99 -10.67
C VAL A 208 14.01 8.39 -9.28
N GLU A 209 15.13 8.58 -8.61
CA GLU A 209 15.34 8.04 -7.26
C GLU A 209 15.77 9.18 -6.33
N VAL A 210 14.91 9.49 -5.38
CA VAL A 210 15.15 10.51 -4.37
C VAL A 210 15.10 9.86 -3.00
N SER A 211 16.23 9.72 -2.43
CA SER A 211 16.56 9.07 -1.16
C SER A 211 16.85 7.57 -1.28
N PRO A 212 18.07 7.13 -0.92
CA PRO A 212 18.36 5.73 -0.71
C PRO A 212 17.44 5.17 0.39
N PRO A 213 17.07 3.89 0.34
CA PRO A 213 16.43 3.23 1.47
C PRO A 213 17.37 3.32 2.68
N GLY A 214 16.94 4.04 3.73
CA GLY A 214 17.74 4.27 4.94
C GLY A 214 17.56 5.66 5.56
N ILE A 215 17.43 6.72 4.75
CA ILE A 215 17.45 8.12 5.27
C ILE A 215 16.26 8.43 6.21
N THR A 216 15.12 7.77 6.09
CA THR A 216 14.04 7.94 7.09
C THR A 216 14.42 7.28 8.42
N ALA A 217 15.20 6.20 8.38
CA ALA A 217 15.70 5.55 9.58
C ALA A 217 16.68 6.46 10.35
N ASP A 218 17.48 7.26 9.62
CA ASP A 218 18.47 8.17 10.23
C ASP A 218 17.81 9.40 10.90
N LEU A 219 16.66 9.84 10.43
CA LEU A 219 15.93 10.98 11.00
C LEU A 219 15.03 10.59 12.18
N VAL A 220 14.79 9.30 12.39
CA VAL A 220 13.97 8.78 13.49
C VAL A 220 14.86 8.20 14.55
N LYS A 221 14.80 8.73 15.79
CA LYS A 221 15.45 8.07 16.92
C LYS A 221 14.75 6.75 17.22
N GLN A 222 15.43 5.63 16.90
CA GLN A 222 14.89 4.28 17.01
C GLN A 222 15.41 3.59 18.24
N SER A 223 14.54 2.83 18.91
CA SER A 223 14.93 1.96 20.01
C SER A 223 14.09 0.68 20.04
N VAL A 224 14.67 -0.38 20.60
CA VAL A 224 14.01 -1.65 20.82
C VAL A 224 14.11 -2.04 22.29
N GLN A 225 13.00 -2.55 22.82
CA GLN A 225 12.94 -3.08 24.19
C GLN A 225 12.48 -4.54 24.13
N PHE A 226 13.30 -5.43 24.69
CA PHE A 226 12.96 -6.84 24.82
C PHE A 226 12.00 -7.04 25.98
N ILE A 227 10.87 -7.72 25.73
CA ILE A 227 9.82 -7.89 26.72
C ILE A 227 8.94 -9.10 26.42
N ASP A 228 8.47 -9.77 27.45
CA ASP A 228 7.49 -10.84 27.30
C ASP A 228 6.15 -10.32 26.74
N LYS A 229 5.51 -11.11 25.89
CA LYS A 229 4.23 -10.74 25.29
C LYS A 229 3.17 -10.30 26.31
N ALA A 230 3.12 -10.99 27.45
CA ALA A 230 2.15 -10.70 28.50
C ALA A 230 2.38 -9.32 29.15
N LYS A 231 3.61 -8.84 29.18
CA LYS A 231 4.01 -7.55 29.76
C LYS A 231 3.91 -6.38 28.79
N LYS A 232 3.77 -6.61 27.46
CA LYS A 232 3.68 -5.54 26.45
C LYS A 232 2.60 -4.49 26.74
N PRO A 233 1.36 -4.84 27.17
CA PRO A 233 0.36 -3.81 27.47
C PRO A 233 0.77 -2.88 28.61
N PHE A 234 1.42 -3.40 29.64
CA PHE A 234 1.95 -2.61 30.75
C PHE A 234 3.05 -1.66 30.27
N MET A 235 4.00 -2.16 29.49
CA MET A 235 5.09 -1.35 28.93
C MET A 235 4.59 -0.21 28.03
N VAL A 236 3.54 -0.46 27.22
CA VAL A 236 2.93 0.60 26.41
C VAL A 236 2.40 1.73 27.29
N ARG A 237 1.78 1.43 28.45
CA ARG A 237 1.30 2.46 29.39
C ARG A 237 2.46 3.28 29.93
N GLU A 238 3.53 2.64 30.39
CA GLU A 238 4.73 3.33 30.89
C GLU A 238 5.33 4.25 29.82
N ILE A 239 5.43 3.77 28.57
CA ILE A 239 5.94 4.59 27.46
C ILE A 239 5.00 5.79 27.22
N LEU A 240 3.70 5.61 27.24
CA LEU A 240 2.72 6.68 27.02
C LEU A 240 2.73 7.69 28.17
N ASP A 241 2.90 7.26 29.42
CA ASP A 241 3.02 8.14 30.56
C ASP A 241 4.29 9.02 30.53
N GLN A 242 5.40 8.45 30.01
CA GLN A 242 6.65 9.20 29.79
C GLN A 242 6.55 10.18 28.61
N HIS A 243 5.56 10.02 27.73
CA HIS A 243 5.39 10.79 26.49
C HIS A 243 4.01 11.47 26.42
N LYS A 244 3.46 11.89 27.57
CA LYS A 244 2.15 12.58 27.65
C LYS A 244 2.09 13.79 26.71
N GLY A 245 0.97 13.93 26.01
CA GLY A 245 0.73 15.04 25.07
C GLY A 245 1.41 14.91 23.71
N ILE A 246 2.16 13.82 23.48
CA ILE A 246 2.77 13.55 22.17
C ILE A 246 1.81 12.68 21.35
N PRO A 247 1.33 13.15 20.17
CA PRO A 247 0.51 12.34 19.30
C PRO A 247 1.22 11.03 18.93
N THR A 248 0.63 9.91 19.34
CA THR A 248 1.26 8.59 19.27
C THR A 248 0.50 7.64 18.36
N LEU A 249 1.23 7.01 17.43
CA LEU A 249 0.71 5.96 16.55
C LEU A 249 1.26 4.60 17.01
N ILE A 250 0.36 3.68 17.36
CA ILE A 250 0.74 2.34 17.85
C ILE A 250 0.36 1.30 16.78
N PHE A 251 1.34 0.51 16.35
CA PHE A 251 1.14 -0.56 15.37
C PHE A 251 0.94 -1.91 16.05
N SER A 252 -0.18 -2.55 15.76
CA SER A 252 -0.46 -3.95 16.12
C SER A 252 -0.60 -4.80 14.86
N ARG A 253 -0.13 -6.04 14.93
CA ARG A 253 -0.12 -6.98 13.79
C ARG A 253 -1.54 -7.41 13.38
N THR A 254 -2.45 -7.50 14.34
CA THR A 254 -3.80 -8.03 14.10
C THR A 254 -4.90 -7.02 14.44
N LYS A 255 -6.02 -7.11 13.71
CA LYS A 255 -7.21 -6.29 13.97
C LYS A 255 -7.79 -6.48 15.38
N HIS A 256 -7.75 -7.71 15.90
CA HIS A 256 -8.22 -8.03 17.25
C HIS A 256 -7.25 -7.51 18.32
N GLY A 257 -5.93 -7.62 18.08
CA GLY A 257 -4.90 -7.04 18.95
C GLY A 257 -5.02 -5.53 19.06
N ALA A 258 -5.22 -4.85 17.92
CA ALA A 258 -5.41 -3.41 17.88
C ALA A 258 -6.64 -2.96 18.68
N GLU A 259 -7.79 -3.63 18.53
CA GLU A 259 -8.99 -3.28 19.28
C GLU A 259 -8.85 -3.58 20.78
N LYS A 260 -8.25 -4.73 21.13
CA LYS A 260 -7.99 -5.11 22.52
C LYS A 260 -7.09 -4.09 23.22
N LEU A 261 -5.98 -3.71 22.55
CA LEU A 261 -5.06 -2.72 23.09
C LEU A 261 -5.75 -1.36 23.27
N LYS A 262 -6.48 -0.87 22.24
CA LYS A 262 -7.25 0.39 22.34
C LYS A 262 -8.22 0.35 23.52
N THR A 263 -8.96 -0.75 23.70
CA THR A 263 -9.95 -0.87 24.79
C THR A 263 -9.28 -0.83 26.17
N ALA A 264 -8.12 -1.49 26.32
CA ALA A 264 -7.35 -1.44 27.55
C ALA A 264 -6.85 -0.02 27.85
N LEU A 265 -6.29 0.68 26.85
CA LEU A 265 -5.82 2.05 27.01
C LEU A 265 -6.96 3.02 27.40
N VAL A 266 -8.14 2.86 26.81
CA VAL A 266 -9.32 3.69 27.17
C VAL A 266 -9.77 3.39 28.61
N ALA A 267 -9.75 2.13 29.04
CA ALA A 267 -10.07 1.76 30.42
C ALA A 267 -9.07 2.34 31.43
N ASP A 268 -7.81 2.54 31.01
CA ASP A 268 -6.75 3.18 31.81
C ASP A 268 -6.77 4.73 31.72
N GLY A 269 -7.79 5.32 31.08
CA GLY A 269 -8.00 6.78 31.01
C GLY A 269 -7.28 7.48 29.85
N PHE A 270 -6.61 6.75 28.93
CA PHE A 270 -5.98 7.37 27.76
C PHE A 270 -6.99 7.72 26.68
N LYS A 271 -6.79 8.84 26.00
CA LYS A 271 -7.58 9.26 24.84
C LYS A 271 -7.13 8.48 23.60
N ALA A 272 -7.62 7.25 23.44
CA ALA A 272 -7.21 6.34 22.39
C ALA A 272 -8.36 5.97 21.45
N THR A 273 -8.06 5.89 20.15
CA THR A 273 -8.94 5.36 19.12
C THR A 273 -8.22 4.29 18.30
N SER A 274 -8.94 3.58 17.41
CA SER A 274 -8.34 2.51 16.61
C SER A 274 -8.80 2.53 15.16
N VAL A 275 -7.90 2.10 14.24
CA VAL A 275 -8.18 1.90 12.83
C VAL A 275 -7.69 0.53 12.36
N HIS A 276 -8.61 -0.32 11.89
CA HIS A 276 -8.32 -1.68 11.41
C HIS A 276 -9.45 -2.22 10.52
N GLY A 277 -9.22 -3.37 9.89
CA GLY A 277 -10.13 -3.92 8.88
C GLY A 277 -11.56 -4.26 9.35
N ASN A 278 -11.81 -4.40 10.66
CA ASN A 278 -13.16 -4.63 11.19
C ASN A 278 -13.97 -3.34 11.44
N LYS A 279 -13.38 -2.17 11.24
CA LYS A 279 -14.09 -0.89 11.34
C LYS A 279 -14.78 -0.56 10.01
N SER A 280 -16.01 -0.05 10.10
CA SER A 280 -16.67 0.54 8.93
C SER A 280 -15.92 1.78 8.45
N GLN A 281 -16.14 2.19 7.19
CA GLN A 281 -15.44 3.36 6.65
C GLN A 281 -15.72 4.62 7.48
N GLY A 282 -16.98 4.85 7.87
CA GLY A 282 -17.32 6.00 8.72
C GLY A 282 -16.64 5.98 10.10
N GLN A 283 -16.43 4.79 10.68
CA GLN A 283 -15.66 4.65 11.93
C GLN A 283 -14.18 4.96 11.72
N ARG A 284 -13.59 4.52 10.61
CA ARG A 284 -12.19 4.80 10.25
C ARG A 284 -11.97 6.29 10.03
N ASP A 285 -12.84 6.91 9.23
CA ASP A 285 -12.77 8.35 8.93
C ASP A 285 -12.91 9.18 10.22
N ARG A 286 -13.81 8.80 11.13
CA ARG A 286 -13.97 9.44 12.43
C ARG A 286 -12.70 9.29 13.28
N ALA A 287 -12.15 8.08 13.40
CA ALA A 287 -10.94 7.82 14.18
C ALA A 287 -9.74 8.65 13.68
N ILE A 288 -9.56 8.73 12.35
CA ILE A 288 -8.50 9.54 11.76
C ILE A 288 -8.75 11.03 12.01
N LYS A 289 -9.99 11.49 11.86
CA LYS A 289 -10.36 12.89 12.08
C LYS A 289 -10.11 13.33 13.53
N THR A 290 -10.56 12.54 14.52
CA THR A 290 -10.39 12.87 15.93
C THR A 290 -8.93 12.82 16.38
N PHE A 291 -8.12 11.94 15.78
CA PHE A 291 -6.68 11.93 16.02
C PHE A 291 -5.98 13.15 15.38
N ARG A 292 -6.35 13.53 14.16
CA ARG A 292 -5.80 14.74 13.49
C ARG A 292 -6.15 16.04 14.21
N SER A 293 -7.34 16.12 14.79
CA SER A 293 -7.79 17.31 15.53
C SER A 293 -7.20 17.42 16.92
N GLY A 294 -6.45 16.40 17.42
CA GLY A 294 -5.95 16.34 18.79
C GLY A 294 -7.02 16.01 19.85
N GLU A 295 -8.23 15.63 19.43
CA GLU A 295 -9.26 15.12 20.36
C GLU A 295 -8.84 13.76 20.95
N MET A 296 -8.14 12.94 20.15
CA MET A 296 -7.51 11.68 20.55
C MET A 296 -5.98 11.81 20.41
N ASP A 297 -5.26 11.42 21.45
CA ASP A 297 -3.81 11.50 21.51
C ASP A 297 -3.14 10.24 20.96
N ILE A 298 -3.88 9.12 20.92
CA ILE A 298 -3.37 7.80 20.57
C ILE A 298 -4.23 7.17 19.48
N LEU A 299 -3.56 6.73 18.40
CA LEU A 299 -4.18 5.94 17.35
C LEU A 299 -3.56 4.54 17.31
N VAL A 300 -4.35 3.49 17.57
CA VAL A 300 -3.91 2.10 17.42
C VAL A 300 -4.30 1.59 16.06
N ALA A 301 -3.34 1.11 15.27
CA ALA A 301 -3.57 0.75 13.87
C ALA A 301 -2.96 -0.60 13.49
N THR A 302 -3.54 -1.25 12.47
CA THR A 302 -2.86 -2.32 11.74
C THR A 302 -2.16 -1.75 10.50
N ASP A 303 -1.10 -2.43 10.01
CA ASP A 303 -0.35 -1.99 8.83
C ASP A 303 -1.27 -1.64 7.65
N VAL A 304 -2.16 -2.56 7.28
CA VAL A 304 -3.08 -2.37 6.15
C VAL A 304 -3.98 -1.16 6.34
N ALA A 305 -4.40 -0.88 7.56
CA ALA A 305 -5.31 0.22 7.83
C ALA A 305 -4.61 1.58 8.03
N ALA A 306 -3.33 1.57 8.43
CA ALA A 306 -2.52 2.78 8.57
C ALA A 306 -1.79 3.19 7.27
N ARG A 307 -1.73 2.29 6.29
CA ARG A 307 -1.15 2.58 4.97
C ARG A 307 -1.96 3.64 4.25
N GLY A 308 -1.28 4.52 3.54
CA GLY A 308 -1.91 5.60 2.79
C GLY A 308 -2.54 6.70 3.63
N ILE A 309 -2.49 6.61 4.98
CA ILE A 309 -2.99 7.69 5.83
C ILE A 309 -1.85 8.68 6.07
N ASP A 310 -2.03 9.89 5.56
CA ASP A 310 -1.17 11.00 5.97
C ASP A 310 -1.67 11.56 7.30
N ILE A 311 -0.91 11.32 8.35
CA ILE A 311 -1.19 11.85 9.68
C ILE A 311 -0.04 12.79 10.02
N PRO A 312 -0.25 14.11 9.88
CA PRO A 312 0.75 15.08 10.28
C PRO A 312 0.89 15.10 11.81
N GLY A 313 2.10 15.40 12.29
CA GLY A 313 2.33 15.66 13.72
C GLY A 313 2.50 14.44 14.60
N VAL A 314 2.62 13.22 14.06
CA VAL A 314 2.98 12.04 14.88
C VAL A 314 4.39 12.23 15.43
N GLY A 315 4.51 12.38 16.75
CA GLY A 315 5.81 12.52 17.44
C GLY A 315 6.40 11.19 17.88
N LEU A 316 5.54 10.19 18.14
CA LEU A 316 5.95 8.88 18.62
C LEU A 316 5.27 7.76 17.83
N VAL A 317 6.08 6.80 17.36
CA VAL A 317 5.60 5.54 16.81
C VAL A 317 5.95 4.41 17.77
N ILE A 318 4.98 3.58 18.13
CA ILE A 318 5.22 2.36 18.94
C ILE A 318 4.91 1.14 18.08
N ASN A 319 5.90 0.29 17.84
CA ASN A 319 5.69 -1.03 17.30
C ASN A 319 5.35 -2.00 18.43
N TYR A 320 4.07 -2.13 18.78
CA TYR A 320 3.59 -3.06 19.79
C TYR A 320 3.97 -4.51 19.46
N GLU A 321 3.95 -4.83 18.17
CA GLU A 321 4.49 -6.06 17.59
C GLU A 321 5.31 -5.69 16.36
N LEU A 322 6.49 -6.33 16.21
CA LEU A 322 7.30 -6.15 15.02
C LEU A 322 6.57 -6.70 13.77
N PRO A 323 6.69 -6.06 12.62
CA PRO A 323 6.08 -6.55 11.39
C PRO A 323 6.75 -7.82 10.91
N ASN A 324 5.99 -8.68 10.20
CA ASN A 324 6.53 -9.91 9.60
C ASN A 324 7.40 -9.62 8.36
N VAL A 325 7.22 -8.46 7.74
CA VAL A 325 7.91 -7.98 6.54
C VAL A 325 8.73 -6.77 6.93
N ALA A 326 10.05 -6.84 6.74
CA ALA A 326 10.97 -5.80 7.22
C ALA A 326 10.69 -4.42 6.60
N GLU A 327 10.28 -4.36 5.33
CA GLU A 327 9.90 -3.13 4.63
C GLU A 327 8.75 -2.40 5.32
N SER A 328 7.82 -3.13 5.93
CA SER A 328 6.72 -2.54 6.69
C SER A 328 7.21 -1.74 7.91
N TYR A 329 8.36 -2.11 8.49
CA TYR A 329 8.98 -1.35 9.58
C TYR A 329 9.34 0.07 9.14
N VAL A 330 9.97 0.22 7.99
CA VAL A 330 10.35 1.53 7.42
C VAL A 330 9.09 2.37 7.15
N HIS A 331 8.04 1.75 6.62
CA HIS A 331 6.76 2.43 6.38
C HIS A 331 6.06 2.88 7.69
N ARG A 332 6.22 2.11 8.79
CA ARG A 332 5.67 2.47 10.10
C ARG A 332 6.42 3.66 10.71
N ILE A 333 7.75 3.57 10.81
CA ILE A 333 8.55 4.66 11.41
C ILE A 333 8.50 5.93 10.57
N GLY A 334 8.34 5.83 9.24
CA GLY A 334 8.12 6.95 8.33
C GLY A 334 6.77 7.67 8.54
N ARG A 335 5.97 7.32 9.57
CA ARG A 335 4.80 8.10 10.01
C ARG A 335 5.21 9.25 10.92
N THR A 336 6.38 9.21 11.52
CA THR A 336 7.00 10.31 12.27
C THR A 336 8.14 10.95 11.48
N ALA A 337 8.83 11.92 12.02
CA ALA A 337 9.95 12.65 11.41
C ALA A 337 9.61 13.25 10.03
N ARG A 338 8.42 13.83 9.86
CA ARG A 338 7.98 14.46 8.61
C ARG A 338 8.15 15.96 8.64
N ALA A 339 8.32 16.55 7.46
CA ALA A 339 8.46 18.00 7.27
C ALA A 339 9.59 18.63 8.14
N GLY A 340 10.74 17.95 8.22
CA GLY A 340 11.91 18.46 8.95
C GLY A 340 11.84 18.36 10.49
N ARG A 341 10.82 17.69 11.04
CA ARG A 341 10.70 17.44 12.48
C ARG A 341 11.41 16.16 12.85
N SER A 342 12.00 16.11 14.05
CA SER A 342 12.52 14.86 14.64
C SER A 342 11.38 13.95 15.06
N GLY A 343 11.59 12.63 14.98
CA GLY A 343 10.62 11.63 15.40
C GLY A 343 11.25 10.55 16.26
N LYS A 344 10.41 9.83 17.02
CA LYS A 344 10.84 8.72 17.87
C LYS A 344 10.06 7.46 17.52
N ALA A 345 10.76 6.32 17.45
CA ALA A 345 10.16 5.01 17.26
C ALA A 345 10.64 4.04 18.32
N ILE A 346 9.70 3.42 19.03
CA ILE A 346 9.98 2.43 20.08
C ILE A 346 9.37 1.10 19.66
N SER A 347 10.18 0.04 19.66
CA SER A 347 9.75 -1.30 19.28
C SER A 347 9.76 -2.25 20.46
N LEU A 348 8.66 -2.96 20.70
CA LEU A 348 8.57 -3.99 21.72
C LEU A 348 8.82 -5.36 21.09
N CYS A 349 9.96 -5.98 21.41
CA CYS A 349 10.39 -7.24 20.82
C CYS A 349 10.19 -8.41 21.80
N ALA A 350 9.28 -9.31 21.51
CA ALA A 350 9.15 -10.58 22.22
C ALA A 350 10.18 -11.60 21.71
N ALA A 351 10.38 -12.69 22.45
CA ALA A 351 11.38 -13.71 22.12
C ALA A 351 11.19 -14.28 20.70
N ASP A 352 9.95 -14.57 20.32
CA ASP A 352 9.62 -15.10 18.97
C ASP A 352 9.72 -14.05 17.85
N GLU A 353 9.89 -12.77 18.16
CA GLU A 353 10.03 -11.68 17.19
C GLU A 353 11.50 -11.32 16.89
N ARG A 354 12.48 -11.92 17.57
CA ARG A 354 13.92 -11.64 17.38
C ARG A 354 14.38 -11.82 15.92
N LYS A 355 13.81 -12.80 15.22
CA LYS A 355 14.12 -12.99 13.80
C LYS A 355 13.67 -11.79 12.97
N HIS A 356 12.49 -11.26 13.23
CA HIS A 356 11.98 -10.07 12.54
C HIS A 356 12.85 -8.85 12.81
N LEU A 357 13.34 -8.69 14.06
CA LEU A 357 14.30 -7.63 14.40
C LEU A 357 15.57 -7.71 13.56
N LYS A 358 16.18 -8.90 13.47
CA LYS A 358 17.38 -9.10 12.64
C LYS A 358 17.15 -8.82 11.16
N ASP A 359 16.00 -9.22 10.62
CA ASP A 359 15.64 -8.95 9.22
C ASP A 359 15.43 -7.42 8.99
N ILE A 360 14.89 -6.70 9.97
CA ILE A 360 14.73 -5.24 9.95
C ILE A 360 16.09 -4.55 9.99
N GLU A 361 16.96 -4.89 10.95
CA GLU A 361 18.30 -4.31 11.08
C GLU A 361 19.16 -4.52 9.83
N LYS A 362 19.03 -5.71 9.21
CA LYS A 362 19.67 -6.00 7.92
C LYS A 362 19.17 -5.11 6.80
N LEU A 363 17.85 -4.81 6.77
CA LEU A 363 17.24 -3.94 5.75
C LEU A 363 17.69 -2.49 5.92
N ILE A 364 17.63 -1.97 7.16
CA ILE A 364 18.00 -0.58 7.45
C ILE A 364 19.52 -0.38 7.55
N LYS A 365 20.31 -1.46 7.49
CA LYS A 365 21.79 -1.49 7.55
C LYS A 365 22.37 -0.85 8.81
N MET A 366 21.62 -0.83 9.90
CA MET A 366 22.06 -0.31 11.19
C MET A 366 21.44 -1.11 12.34
N PRO A 367 22.15 -1.32 13.45
CA PRO A 367 21.55 -1.89 14.65
C PRO A 367 20.59 -0.89 15.29
N ILE A 368 19.50 -1.39 15.87
CA ILE A 368 18.56 -0.56 16.63
C ILE A 368 19.02 -0.52 18.11
N GLU A 369 19.11 0.67 18.66
CA GLU A 369 19.51 0.88 20.08
C GLU A 369 18.61 0.07 21.01
N THR A 370 19.21 -0.79 21.84
CA THR A 370 18.48 -1.60 22.81
C THR A 370 18.32 -0.84 24.12
N ILE A 371 17.09 -0.73 24.62
CA ILE A 371 16.79 -0.18 25.95
C ILE A 371 16.53 -1.34 26.90
N GLY A 372 17.26 -1.39 28.03
CA GLY A 372 17.15 -2.42 29.04
C GLY A 372 17.97 -3.67 28.75
N GLU A 373 17.68 -4.74 29.48
CA GLU A 373 18.41 -6.01 29.37
C GLU A 373 17.97 -6.81 28.13
N VAL A 374 18.95 -7.40 27.46
CA VAL A 374 18.71 -8.37 26.38
C VAL A 374 18.56 -9.76 27.02
N PRO A 375 17.36 -10.37 27.05
CA PRO A 375 17.22 -11.71 27.62
C PRO A 375 18.09 -12.70 26.88
N PRO A 376 18.74 -13.68 27.55
CA PRO A 376 19.55 -14.70 26.90
C PRO A 376 18.69 -15.48 25.88
N VAL A 377 19.31 -15.91 24.79
CA VAL A 377 18.65 -16.72 23.76
C VAL A 377 18.30 -18.06 24.39
N SER A 378 17.02 -18.42 24.46
CA SER A 378 16.60 -19.70 25.01
C SER A 378 17.12 -20.86 24.14
N ALA A 379 17.50 -21.99 24.78
CA ALA A 379 18.06 -23.16 24.10
C ALA A 379 17.13 -23.79 23.03
N GLU A 380 15.85 -23.43 23.00
CA GLU A 380 14.90 -23.85 21.97
C GLU A 380 15.04 -23.08 20.65
N GLU A 381 15.49 -21.82 20.69
CA GLU A 381 15.75 -21.03 19.48
C GLU A 381 17.02 -21.52 18.74
N SER A 382 18.01 -22.05 19.46
CA SER A 382 19.23 -22.60 18.88
C SER A 382 18.99 -23.96 18.15
N LYS A 383 17.98 -24.72 18.55
CA LYS A 383 17.64 -26.02 17.91
C LYS A 383 16.90 -25.87 16.57
N ASN A 384 16.20 -24.78 16.35
CA ASN A 384 15.47 -24.55 15.08
C ASN A 384 16.35 -24.01 13.95
N THR A 385 17.48 -23.38 14.27
CA THR A 385 18.47 -22.94 13.28
C THR A 385 19.38 -24.09 12.82
N SER A 386 19.68 -25.05 13.69
CA SER A 386 20.53 -26.20 13.36
C SER A 386 19.80 -27.31 12.56
N ARG A 387 18.49 -27.41 12.61
CA ARG A 387 17.70 -28.39 11.83
C ARG A 387 17.52 -28.06 10.36
N ARG A 388 17.76 -26.83 9.93
CA ARG A 388 17.68 -26.42 8.50
C ARG A 388 19.01 -26.54 7.74
N GLY A 389 20.13 -26.84 8.42
CA GLY A 389 21.47 -26.94 7.80
C GLY A 389 21.90 -28.35 7.36
N ASN A 390 21.16 -29.41 7.66
CA ASN A 390 21.64 -30.79 7.47
C ASN A 390 20.65 -31.68 6.71
N GLY A 391 20.22 -31.28 5.53
CA GLY A 391 19.28 -32.01 4.67
C GLY A 391 19.74 -32.21 3.22
N SER A 392 21.05 -32.25 2.96
CA SER A 392 21.57 -32.63 1.64
C SER A 392 22.49 -33.87 1.76
N LYS A 393 21.94 -35.02 2.13
CA LYS A 393 22.58 -36.29 1.87
C LYS A 393 22.23 -36.71 0.45
N LYS A 394 23.22 -36.53 -0.46
CA LYS A 394 23.27 -37.15 -1.79
C LYS A 394 22.98 -38.64 -1.67
N LYS A 395 21.86 -39.12 -2.17
CA LYS A 395 21.67 -40.56 -2.46
C LYS A 395 22.64 -40.91 -3.60
N ARG A 396 23.68 -41.68 -3.28
CA ARG A 396 24.50 -42.38 -4.25
C ARG A 396 23.64 -43.41 -4.96
N PHE A 397 23.49 -43.23 -6.26
CA PHE A 397 22.95 -44.25 -7.17
C PHE A 397 23.95 -45.39 -7.29
N HIS A 398 23.55 -46.62 -6.95
CA HIS A 398 24.23 -47.83 -7.33
C HIS A 398 23.44 -48.52 -8.44
N PRO A 399 24.06 -48.85 -9.58
CA PRO A 399 23.43 -49.60 -10.66
C PRO A 399 23.80 -51.11 -10.54
N ARG A 400 22.82 -51.95 -10.25
CA ARG A 400 22.75 -53.41 -10.53
C ARG A 400 21.48 -53.94 -9.88
N ASP A 401 20.52 -54.37 -10.68
CA ASP A 401 20.33 -55.67 -11.23
C ASP A 401 19.15 -55.66 -12.23
N LYS A 402 19.50 -56.18 -13.40
CA LYS A 402 18.57 -56.57 -14.44
C LYS A 402 17.95 -57.94 -14.10
N MET A 403 16.75 -58.14 -14.62
CA MET A 403 16.14 -59.39 -15.07
C MET A 403 15.05 -60.02 -14.20
N LYS A 404 13.95 -60.25 -14.94
CA LYS A 404 12.87 -61.26 -14.88
C LYS A 404 11.57 -60.72 -14.30
N ASN A 405 10.48 -60.58 -15.03
CA ASN A 405 9.77 -61.46 -15.91
C ASN A 405 8.72 -60.72 -16.72
N ALA A 406 8.55 -61.17 -17.95
CA ALA A 406 7.56 -60.72 -18.92
C ALA A 406 6.16 -61.31 -18.69
N PRO A 407 5.14 -60.86 -19.45
CA PRO A 407 3.74 -60.94 -19.09
C PRO A 407 3.02 -62.19 -19.62
N LYS A 408 1.85 -62.49 -19.10
CA LYS A 408 0.88 -63.40 -19.76
C LYS A 408 -0.52 -62.77 -19.83
N PRO A 409 -1.25 -63.06 -20.91
CA PRO A 409 -2.43 -62.31 -21.37
C PRO A 409 -3.79 -62.98 -21.05
N ALA A 410 -4.81 -62.17 -21.13
CA ALA A 410 -6.16 -62.36 -21.65
C ALA A 410 -7.02 -63.55 -21.21
N ASN A 411 -8.25 -63.23 -20.88
CA ASN A 411 -9.56 -63.75 -21.32
C ASN A 411 -10.61 -63.32 -20.31
N GLY A 412 -11.71 -62.72 -20.63
CA GLY A 412 -12.62 -62.97 -21.71
C GLY A 412 -14.02 -63.18 -21.12
N HIS A 413 -15.02 -62.50 -21.69
CA HIS A 413 -16.43 -62.81 -21.59
C HIS A 413 -17.20 -62.42 -20.30
N ARG A 414 -18.40 -61.88 -20.28
CA ARG A 414 -19.58 -61.92 -21.15
C ARG A 414 -20.68 -60.99 -20.59
N HIS A 415 -21.33 -60.28 -21.47
CA HIS A 415 -22.79 -59.98 -21.53
C HIS A 415 -23.70 -60.15 -20.33
N ARG A 416 -24.52 -59.11 -20.05
CA ARG A 416 -26.02 -59.12 -20.07
C ARG A 416 -26.50 -57.65 -19.86
N ARG A 417 -27.12 -57.02 -20.82
CA ARG A 417 -28.53 -56.89 -21.28
C ARG A 417 -29.59 -56.87 -20.18
N GLY A 418 -30.37 -55.79 -20.19
CA GLY A 418 -31.71 -55.68 -19.60
C GLY A 418 -32.12 -54.24 -19.40
N LYS A 419 -32.75 -53.64 -20.46
CA LYS A 419 -34.16 -53.25 -20.56
C LYS A 419 -34.63 -52.47 -19.31
N GLY A 420 -34.99 -51.19 -19.37
CA GLY A 420 -36.00 -50.58 -20.22
C GLY A 420 -37.22 -50.23 -19.38
N LYS A 421 -37.55 -48.93 -19.27
CA LYS A 421 -38.95 -48.49 -19.39
C LYS A 421 -39.04 -46.98 -19.26
N ALA A 422 -39.61 -46.44 -20.27
CA ALA A 422 -40.13 -45.10 -20.38
C ALA A 422 -41.47 -44.96 -19.65
N HIS A 423 -41.81 -43.75 -19.24
CA HIS A 423 -43.14 -43.15 -19.27
C HIS A 423 -42.97 -41.67 -18.85
N SER A 424 -43.09 -40.74 -19.73
CA SER A 424 -44.26 -40.11 -20.36
C SER A 424 -45.10 -39.25 -19.42
N ASN A 425 -45.11 -37.98 -19.73
CA ASN A 425 -46.23 -37.02 -19.77
C ASN A 425 -46.87 -36.52 -18.48
N LYS A 426 -47.00 -35.25 -18.28
CA LYS A 426 -48.00 -34.26 -18.78
C LYS A 426 -47.92 -33.00 -17.90
N THR A 427 -47.72 -31.87 -18.55
CA THR A 427 -48.64 -30.75 -18.89
C THR A 427 -49.43 -30.10 -17.71
N ALA A 428 -49.26 -28.76 -17.68
CA ALA A 428 -50.27 -27.73 -17.44
C ALA A 428 -50.47 -27.24 -16.00
N ALA A 429 -50.15 -26.07 -15.69
CA ALA A 429 -50.91 -24.80 -15.71
C ALA A 429 -49.97 -23.67 -15.36
#